data_ea8e2429de4bfac1e0ee7eb58842a78b
#
_entry.id   ea8e2429de4bfac1e0ee7eb58842a78b
#
_cell.length_a   1.000
_cell.length_b   1.000
_cell.length_c   1.000
_cell.angle_alpha   90.00
_cell.angle_beta   90.00
_cell.angle_gamma   90.00
#
_symmetry.space_group_name_H-M   'P 1'
#
loop_
_entity.id
_entity.type
_entity.pdbx_description
1 polymer ?
#
loop_
_entity_poly.entity_id
_entity_poly.type
_entity_poly.pdbx_seq_one_letter_code
_entity_poly.pdbx_strand_id
1 'polypeptide(L)'
;QQPALKAEVGSLSVRDREKVTMRNTRLMAGKTPFFYIPFLRATQGQSSSAYQFTPGYRSRYGLFLLNEYELNLNPQLSATFNLDYRTARGLAGGPDLEYDFGPELGSGSFESYFMSDREKIPNPANFSSGKEDWLNPNRYRFGWFHQATIRPNLTAKAAFQKLSDPLMNRDFFESFHRQNTQPRSYVEINQQWRNAALSIVAQPQLNTFFNRVERLPEIKLTGLRQQLGNSP
;
A
#
# COMPACT_ATOMS: atom_id res chain seq x y z
N GLN A 1 -8.35 35.24 -22.24
CA GLN A 1 -7.53 34.75 -21.11
C GLN A 1 -7.21 33.29 -21.37
N GLN A 2 -5.93 32.94 -21.47
CA GLN A 2 -5.54 31.53 -21.55
C GLN A 2 -5.72 30.90 -20.14
N PRO A 3 -6.28 29.66 -20.04
CA PRO A 3 -6.42 29.01 -18.76
C PRO A 3 -5.03 28.76 -18.15
N ALA A 4 -4.91 29.00 -16.84
CA ALA A 4 -3.65 28.81 -16.11
C ALA A 4 -3.16 27.35 -16.17
N LEU A 5 -4.08 26.39 -16.31
CA LEU A 5 -3.84 24.96 -16.48
C LEU A 5 -4.55 24.46 -17.73
N LYS A 6 -3.88 23.68 -18.56
CA LYS A 6 -4.45 23.01 -19.73
C LYS A 6 -3.86 21.60 -19.91
N ALA A 7 -4.62 20.72 -20.53
CA ALA A 7 -4.13 19.43 -20.99
C ALA A 7 -4.00 19.44 -22.51
N GLU A 8 -2.83 19.10 -23.01
CA GLU A 8 -2.57 18.87 -24.43
C GLU A 8 -2.52 17.36 -24.68
N VAL A 9 -3.43 16.85 -25.51
CA VAL A 9 -3.55 15.44 -25.82
C VAL A 9 -2.97 15.16 -27.19
N GLY A 10 -1.97 14.27 -27.29
CA GLY A 10 -1.36 13.90 -28.55
C GLY A 10 -2.29 13.11 -29.46
N SER A 11 -3.08 12.18 -28.90
CA SER A 11 -4.16 11.50 -29.62
C SER A 11 -5.33 11.20 -28.70
N LEU A 12 -6.53 11.43 -29.21
CA LEU A 12 -7.81 11.10 -28.57
C LEU A 12 -8.56 10.10 -29.44
N SER A 13 -8.90 8.95 -28.88
CA SER A 13 -9.75 7.95 -29.54
C SER A 13 -10.99 7.70 -28.71
N VAL A 14 -12.15 7.81 -29.32
CA VAL A 14 -13.45 7.48 -28.71
C VAL A 14 -14.00 6.27 -29.43
N ARG A 15 -14.24 5.18 -28.70
CA ARG A 15 -14.84 3.95 -29.24
C ARG A 15 -16.15 3.65 -28.53
N ASP A 16 -17.16 3.31 -29.28
CA ASP A 16 -18.49 2.87 -28.80
C ASP A 16 -19.21 3.88 -27.89
N ARG A 17 -18.90 5.18 -28.03
CA ARG A 17 -19.41 6.29 -27.20
C ARG A 17 -19.14 6.18 -25.68
N GLU A 18 -18.48 5.12 -25.26
CA GLU A 18 -18.27 4.81 -23.85
C GLU A 18 -16.79 4.77 -23.45
N LYS A 19 -15.90 4.53 -24.41
CA LYS A 19 -14.47 4.36 -24.15
C LYS A 19 -13.67 5.50 -24.75
N VAL A 20 -13.12 6.34 -23.89
CA VAL A 20 -12.22 7.43 -24.28
C VAL A 20 -10.80 7.00 -23.97
N THR A 21 -9.94 7.02 -24.98
CA THR A 21 -8.51 6.74 -24.81
C THR A 21 -7.71 7.98 -25.21
N MET A 22 -6.90 8.49 -24.31
CA MET A 22 -5.96 9.59 -24.54
C MET A 22 -4.56 9.03 -24.49
N ARG A 23 -3.72 9.46 -25.41
CA ARG A 23 -2.29 9.11 -25.44
C ARG A 23 -1.44 10.36 -25.54
N ASN A 24 -0.26 10.30 -24.93
CA ASN A 24 0.71 11.40 -24.95
C ASN A 24 0.09 12.72 -24.43
N THR A 25 -0.59 12.65 -23.30
CA THR A 25 -1.21 13.82 -22.68
C THR A 25 -0.17 14.59 -21.86
N ARG A 26 -0.04 15.89 -22.11
CA ARG A 26 0.80 16.80 -21.33
C ARG A 26 -0.06 17.73 -20.53
N LEU A 27 0.18 17.81 -19.23
CA LEU A 27 -0.40 18.85 -18.41
C LEU A 27 0.51 20.07 -18.42
N MET A 28 -0.05 21.22 -18.73
CA MET A 28 0.67 22.47 -18.92
C MET A 28 0.23 23.52 -17.92
N ALA A 29 1.19 24.20 -17.31
CA ALA A 29 0.97 25.45 -16.57
C ALA A 29 1.40 26.61 -17.47
N GLY A 30 0.41 27.32 -18.03
CA GLY A 30 0.66 28.29 -19.09
C GLY A 30 1.30 27.64 -20.33
N LYS A 31 2.59 27.90 -20.56
CA LYS A 31 3.36 27.32 -21.69
C LYS A 31 4.31 26.20 -21.26
N THR A 32 4.44 25.93 -19.98
CA THR A 32 5.42 24.98 -19.45
C THR A 32 4.77 23.63 -19.18
N PRO A 33 5.21 22.53 -19.82
CA PRO A 33 4.77 21.20 -19.46
C PRO A 33 5.34 20.82 -18.10
N PHE A 34 4.49 20.41 -17.17
CA PHE A 34 4.93 19.99 -15.85
C PHE A 34 4.65 18.51 -15.58
N PHE A 35 3.78 17.87 -16.39
CA PHE A 35 3.51 16.46 -16.27
C PHE A 35 3.16 15.81 -17.61
N TYR A 36 3.50 14.53 -17.76
CA TYR A 36 3.25 13.73 -18.96
C TYR A 36 2.56 12.42 -18.60
N ILE A 37 1.40 12.19 -19.23
CA ILE A 37 0.63 10.95 -19.11
C ILE A 37 0.72 10.21 -20.43
N PRO A 38 1.44 9.07 -20.50
CA PRO A 38 1.62 8.34 -21.75
C PRO A 38 0.31 7.73 -22.26
N PHE A 39 -0.56 7.30 -21.36
CA PHE A 39 -1.80 6.63 -21.67
C PHE A 39 -2.84 6.87 -20.59
N LEU A 40 -4.04 7.28 -20.98
CA LEU A 40 -5.20 7.41 -20.10
C LEU A 40 -6.42 6.78 -20.79
N ARG A 41 -7.13 5.90 -20.09
CA ARG A 41 -8.36 5.29 -20.58
C ARG A 41 -9.50 5.58 -19.61
N ALA A 42 -10.57 6.13 -20.11
CA ALA A 42 -11.82 6.34 -19.38
C ALA A 42 -12.93 5.54 -20.07
N THR A 43 -13.75 4.87 -19.27
CA THR A 43 -14.94 4.16 -19.75
C THR A 43 -16.14 4.71 -19.00
N GLN A 44 -17.19 5.12 -19.72
CA GLN A 44 -18.40 5.63 -19.08
C GLN A 44 -19.09 4.50 -18.33
N GLY A 45 -19.36 4.69 -17.02
CA GLY A 45 -20.01 3.70 -16.15
C GLY A 45 -19.09 2.66 -15.50
N GLN A 46 -17.78 2.65 -15.79
CA GLN A 46 -16.77 1.87 -15.05
C GLN A 46 -15.75 2.79 -14.43
N SER A 47 -15.13 2.36 -13.33
CA SER A 47 -14.02 3.08 -12.71
C SER A 47 -12.94 3.37 -13.76
N SER A 48 -12.79 4.63 -14.12
CA SER A 48 -11.79 5.07 -15.08
C SER A 48 -10.44 5.21 -14.40
N SER A 49 -9.35 5.08 -15.16
CA SER A 49 -8.02 5.44 -14.67
C SER A 49 -8.03 6.87 -14.14
N ALA A 50 -7.47 7.07 -12.96
CA ALA A 50 -7.40 8.37 -12.31
C ALA A 50 -5.95 8.82 -12.18
N TYR A 51 -5.73 10.11 -12.28
CA TYR A 51 -4.46 10.73 -11.95
C TYR A 51 -4.67 11.80 -10.89
N GLN A 52 -3.92 11.69 -9.81
CA GLN A 52 -3.93 12.66 -8.73
C GLN A 52 -2.51 13.20 -8.53
N PHE A 53 -2.40 14.49 -8.28
CA PHE A 53 -1.15 15.10 -7.86
C PHE A 53 -1.39 16.01 -6.66
N THR A 54 -0.44 15.98 -5.73
CA THR A 54 -0.51 16.75 -4.48
C THR A 54 0.78 17.55 -4.33
N PRO A 55 0.79 18.83 -4.70
CA PRO A 55 1.91 19.73 -4.41
C PRO A 55 1.83 20.22 -2.97
N GLY A 56 2.97 20.47 -2.35
CA GLY A 56 2.99 21.02 -1.02
C GLY A 56 4.39 21.36 -0.52
N TYR A 57 4.43 21.84 0.73
CA TYR A 57 5.65 22.11 1.45
C TYR A 57 5.54 21.58 2.89
N ARG A 58 6.59 20.91 3.34
CA ARG A 58 6.79 20.56 4.74
C ARG A 58 8.28 20.72 5.07
N SER A 59 8.62 21.21 6.26
CA SER A 59 10.02 21.40 6.66
C SER A 59 10.88 20.15 6.50
N ARG A 60 10.30 18.98 6.75
CA ARG A 60 10.94 17.65 6.61
C ARG A 60 11.18 17.24 5.15
N TYR A 61 10.37 17.71 4.21
CA TYR A 61 10.40 17.29 2.80
C TYR A 61 10.95 18.37 1.86
N GLY A 62 10.96 19.64 2.31
CA GLY A 62 11.05 20.79 1.43
C GLY A 62 9.78 20.94 0.60
N LEU A 63 9.90 21.46 -0.60
CA LEU A 63 8.83 21.42 -1.59
C LEU A 63 8.66 19.95 -2.05
N PHE A 64 7.42 19.53 -2.24
CA PHE A 64 7.15 18.18 -2.72
C PHE A 64 6.03 18.18 -3.75
N LEU A 65 6.07 17.16 -4.59
CA LEU A 65 5.02 16.78 -5.53
C LEU A 65 4.82 15.28 -5.41
N LEU A 66 3.65 14.86 -4.92
CA LEU A 66 3.25 13.47 -4.87
C LEU A 66 2.35 13.21 -6.06
N ASN A 67 2.60 12.13 -6.79
CA ASN A 67 1.83 11.76 -7.97
C ASN A 67 1.37 10.32 -7.84
N GLU A 68 0.09 10.11 -8.09
CA GLU A 68 -0.57 8.81 -8.07
C GLU A 68 -1.28 8.62 -9.41
N TYR A 69 -1.01 7.51 -10.07
CA TYR A 69 -1.64 7.13 -11.31
C TYR A 69 -2.32 5.78 -11.16
N GLU A 70 -3.63 5.79 -11.03
CA GLU A 70 -4.47 4.61 -10.90
C GLU A 70 -4.88 4.08 -12.27
N LEU A 71 -4.71 2.77 -12.46
CA LEU A 71 -5.12 2.00 -13.62
C LEU A 71 -6.07 0.89 -13.20
N ASN A 72 -7.31 0.97 -13.60
CA ASN A 72 -8.23 -0.15 -13.49
C ASN A 72 -7.99 -1.12 -14.66
N LEU A 73 -7.26 -2.20 -14.39
CA LEU A 73 -6.89 -3.20 -15.40
C LEU A 73 -8.12 -4.04 -15.81
N ASN A 74 -8.89 -4.44 -14.83
CA ASN A 74 -10.18 -5.11 -14.98
C ASN A 74 -11.03 -4.90 -13.70
N PRO A 75 -12.30 -5.36 -13.64
CA PRO A 75 -13.17 -5.21 -12.46
C PRO A 75 -12.61 -5.81 -11.16
N GLN A 76 -11.65 -6.72 -11.26
CA GLN A 76 -11.08 -7.46 -10.14
C GLN A 76 -9.65 -7.02 -9.79
N LEU A 77 -9.03 -6.15 -10.60
CA LEU A 77 -7.63 -5.78 -10.43
C LEU A 77 -7.42 -4.31 -10.79
N SER A 78 -6.90 -3.55 -9.84
CA SER A 78 -6.40 -2.19 -10.03
C SER A 78 -4.91 -2.10 -9.69
N ALA A 79 -4.22 -1.18 -10.33
CA ALA A 79 -2.82 -0.87 -10.08
C ALA A 79 -2.66 0.65 -9.90
N THR A 80 -1.94 1.05 -8.87
CA THR A 80 -1.58 2.46 -8.63
C THR A 80 -0.07 2.61 -8.73
N PHE A 81 0.38 3.56 -9.53
CA PHE A 81 1.78 3.90 -9.66
C PHE A 81 2.06 5.22 -8.96
N ASN A 82 2.89 5.17 -7.94
CA ASN A 82 3.34 6.32 -7.17
C ASN A 82 4.67 6.81 -7.74
N LEU A 83 4.79 8.12 -7.94
CA LEU A 83 6.03 8.78 -8.32
C LEU A 83 6.13 10.13 -7.62
N ASP A 84 6.88 10.17 -6.55
CA ASP A 84 6.97 11.30 -5.65
C ASP A 84 8.32 11.98 -5.76
N TYR A 85 8.33 13.29 -5.72
CA TYR A 85 9.54 14.07 -5.59
C TYR A 85 9.48 14.99 -4.39
N ARG A 86 10.53 14.97 -3.58
CA ARG A 86 10.71 15.84 -2.41
C ARG A 86 12.08 16.48 -2.48
N THR A 87 12.15 17.81 -2.47
CA THR A 87 13.41 18.54 -2.68
C THR A 87 14.48 18.18 -1.65
N ALA A 88 14.09 17.99 -0.39
CA ALA A 88 15.01 17.61 0.69
C ALA A 88 15.32 16.10 0.74
N ARG A 89 14.43 15.25 0.22
CA ARG A 89 14.52 13.80 0.40
C ARG A 89 14.85 13.03 -0.89
N GLY A 90 14.52 13.57 -2.06
CA GLY A 90 14.78 12.96 -3.36
C GLY A 90 13.55 12.36 -4.02
N LEU A 91 13.79 11.42 -4.95
CA LEU A 91 12.78 10.72 -5.73
C LEU A 91 12.38 9.43 -5.02
N ALA A 92 11.08 9.14 -5.06
CA ALA A 92 10.51 7.93 -4.49
C ALA A 92 9.32 7.44 -5.33
N GLY A 93 8.95 6.19 -5.18
CA GLY A 93 7.76 5.64 -5.81
C GLY A 93 7.75 4.12 -5.83
N GLY A 94 6.69 3.57 -6.38
CA GLY A 94 6.49 2.14 -6.52
C GLY A 94 5.08 1.81 -6.98
N PRO A 95 4.84 0.60 -7.49
CA PRO A 95 3.51 0.11 -7.79
C PRO A 95 2.80 -0.43 -6.55
N ASP A 96 1.51 -0.15 -6.46
CA ASP A 96 0.57 -0.78 -5.57
C ASP A 96 -0.47 -1.54 -6.40
N LEU A 97 -0.94 -2.67 -5.92
CA LEU A 97 -1.95 -3.50 -6.56
C LEU A 97 -3.07 -3.78 -5.57
N GLU A 98 -4.31 -3.68 -6.02
CA GLU A 98 -5.48 -4.14 -5.30
C GLU A 98 -6.22 -5.17 -6.14
N TYR A 99 -6.66 -6.25 -5.52
CA TYR A 99 -7.37 -7.32 -6.21
C TYR A 99 -8.52 -7.90 -5.37
N ASP A 100 -9.57 -8.30 -6.08
CA ASP A 100 -10.72 -9.03 -5.52
C ASP A 100 -11.14 -10.13 -6.49
N PHE A 101 -10.73 -11.37 -6.19
CA PHE A 101 -11.05 -12.54 -6.98
C PHE A 101 -12.26 -13.32 -6.43
N GLY A 102 -13.05 -12.67 -5.57
CA GLY A 102 -14.20 -13.27 -4.91
C GLY A 102 -13.84 -13.97 -3.60
N PRO A 103 -14.87 -14.43 -2.85
CA PRO A 103 -14.67 -14.88 -1.47
C PRO A 103 -13.75 -16.08 -1.33
N GLU A 104 -13.80 -17.04 -2.25
CA GLU A 104 -13.01 -18.30 -2.16
C GLU A 104 -11.53 -18.06 -2.48
N LEU A 105 -11.24 -17.33 -3.55
CA LEU A 105 -9.88 -16.96 -3.94
C LEU A 105 -9.36 -15.77 -3.16
N GLY A 106 -10.27 -14.96 -2.59
CA GLY A 106 -9.94 -13.86 -1.72
C GLY A 106 -9.70 -12.52 -2.38
N SER A 107 -9.51 -11.54 -1.53
CA SER A 107 -9.13 -10.18 -1.88
C SER A 107 -7.90 -9.74 -1.13
N GLY A 108 -7.21 -8.75 -1.66
CA GLY A 108 -6.00 -8.26 -1.01
C GLY A 108 -5.38 -7.06 -1.70
N SER A 109 -4.25 -6.65 -1.14
CA SER A 109 -3.43 -5.57 -1.67
C SER A 109 -1.95 -5.91 -1.60
N PHE A 110 -1.21 -5.40 -2.55
CA PHE A 110 0.25 -5.36 -2.55
C PHE A 110 0.68 -3.91 -2.63
N GLU A 111 1.55 -3.48 -1.75
CA GLU A 111 2.07 -2.12 -1.67
C GLU A 111 3.59 -2.16 -1.77
N SER A 112 4.16 -1.30 -2.59
CA SER A 112 5.60 -1.16 -2.67
C SER A 112 6.01 0.30 -2.79
N TYR A 113 7.09 0.66 -2.13
CA TYR A 113 7.62 2.01 -2.19
C TYR A 113 9.12 1.98 -2.00
N PHE A 114 9.84 2.59 -2.92
CA PHE A 114 11.29 2.70 -2.93
C PHE A 114 11.69 4.15 -2.94
N MET A 115 12.77 4.45 -2.26
CA MET A 115 13.30 5.80 -2.16
C MET A 115 14.82 5.79 -2.11
N SER A 116 15.43 6.73 -2.84
CA SER A 116 16.82 7.10 -2.64
C SER A 116 16.85 8.40 -1.83
N ASP A 117 16.97 8.25 -0.50
CA ASP A 117 16.89 9.36 0.45
C ASP A 117 18.19 10.16 0.49
N ARG A 118 18.09 11.45 0.27
CA ARG A 118 19.26 12.37 0.29
C ARG A 118 19.61 12.83 1.69
N GLU A 119 18.70 12.70 2.65
CA GLU A 119 18.93 13.11 4.02
C GLU A 119 19.71 12.04 4.78
N LYS A 120 20.80 12.44 5.43
CA LYS A 120 21.55 11.57 6.33
C LYS A 120 20.80 11.45 7.65
N ILE A 121 20.24 10.28 7.92
CA ILE A 121 19.45 10.03 9.12
C ILE A 121 20.24 9.12 10.06
N PRO A 122 20.45 9.53 11.31
CA PRO A 122 21.09 8.67 12.31
C PRO A 122 20.32 7.38 12.52
N ASN A 123 21.02 6.26 12.59
CA ASN A 123 20.41 4.97 12.83
C ASN A 123 19.97 4.85 14.31
N PRO A 124 18.65 4.75 14.59
CA PRO A 124 18.18 4.70 15.98
C PRO A 124 18.63 3.45 16.73
N ALA A 125 18.96 2.35 16.05
CA ALA A 125 19.43 1.13 16.68
C ALA A 125 20.82 1.30 17.33
N ASN A 126 21.62 2.26 16.88
CA ASN A 126 22.99 2.48 17.33
C ASN A 126 23.17 3.75 18.18
N PHE A 127 22.07 4.41 18.54
CA PHE A 127 22.09 5.66 19.31
C PHE A 127 22.79 5.52 20.67
N SER A 128 22.71 4.34 21.29
CA SER A 128 23.33 4.04 22.60
C SER A 128 24.79 3.62 22.53
N SER A 129 25.31 3.32 21.35
CA SER A 129 26.69 2.80 21.18
C SER A 129 27.76 3.87 20.93
N GLY A 130 27.35 5.14 20.79
CA GLY A 130 28.27 6.26 20.49
C GLY A 130 28.95 6.19 19.11
N LYS A 131 28.53 5.22 18.26
CA LYS A 131 29.01 5.14 16.88
C LYS A 131 28.11 5.98 15.99
N GLU A 132 28.70 6.87 15.21
CA GLU A 132 28.02 7.54 14.11
C GLU A 132 27.71 6.50 13.02
N ASP A 133 26.48 6.02 13.01
CA ASP A 133 25.96 5.15 11.97
C ASP A 133 24.70 5.77 11.37
N TRP A 134 24.59 5.67 10.04
CA TRP A 134 23.52 6.30 9.29
C TRP A 134 22.64 5.22 8.66
N LEU A 135 21.35 5.51 8.52
CA LEU A 135 20.45 4.66 7.76
C LEU A 135 20.92 4.56 6.30
N ASN A 136 20.67 3.40 5.70
CA ASN A 136 20.92 3.22 4.27
C ASN A 136 20.06 4.23 3.47
N PRO A 137 20.64 5.00 2.53
CA PRO A 137 19.89 5.94 1.71
C PRO A 137 18.84 5.25 0.83
N ASN A 138 19.06 3.99 0.44
CA ASN A 138 18.09 3.21 -0.31
C ASN A 138 17.07 2.60 0.64
N ARG A 139 15.97 3.31 0.82
CA ARG A 139 14.89 2.94 1.74
C ARG A 139 13.72 2.34 0.98
N TYR A 140 13.05 1.37 1.61
CA TYR A 140 11.93 0.70 0.99
C TYR A 140 10.88 0.25 2.00
N ARG A 141 9.67 0.08 1.47
CA ARG A 141 8.53 -0.53 2.14
C ARG A 141 7.88 -1.51 1.20
N PHE A 142 7.58 -2.72 1.71
CA PHE A 142 6.73 -3.71 1.08
C PHE A 142 5.59 -4.07 2.03
N GLY A 143 4.38 -4.11 1.51
CA GLY A 143 3.20 -4.61 2.18
C GLY A 143 2.47 -5.59 1.28
N TRP A 144 2.00 -6.69 1.82
CA TRP A 144 1.05 -7.57 1.17
C TRP A 144 0.02 -8.01 2.19
N PHE A 145 -1.23 -7.84 1.84
CA PHE A 145 -2.36 -8.28 2.62
C PHE A 145 -3.28 -9.15 1.76
N HIS A 146 -3.72 -10.26 2.30
CA HIS A 146 -4.65 -11.16 1.64
C HIS A 146 -5.64 -11.73 2.63
N GLN A 147 -6.91 -11.84 2.24
CA GLN A 147 -7.96 -12.52 2.99
C GLN A 147 -8.85 -13.33 2.07
N ALA A 148 -9.23 -14.52 2.52
CA ALA A 148 -10.11 -15.41 1.79
C ALA A 148 -11.12 -16.08 2.73
N THR A 149 -12.33 -16.27 2.26
CA THR A 149 -13.36 -17.11 2.90
C THR A 149 -13.51 -18.38 2.07
N ILE A 150 -12.62 -19.34 2.32
CA ILE A 150 -12.52 -20.59 1.53
C ILE A 150 -13.82 -21.39 1.61
N ARG A 151 -14.47 -21.32 2.78
CA ARG A 151 -15.79 -21.89 3.05
C ARG A 151 -16.50 -21.00 4.07
N PRO A 152 -17.83 -21.07 4.22
CA PRO A 152 -18.57 -20.24 5.19
C PRO A 152 -18.05 -20.27 6.63
N ASN A 153 -17.34 -21.34 6.96
CA ASN A 153 -16.78 -21.57 8.30
C ASN A 153 -15.25 -21.66 8.34
N LEU A 154 -14.56 -21.41 7.20
CA LEU A 154 -13.11 -21.45 7.07
C LEU A 154 -12.59 -20.17 6.43
N THR A 155 -11.85 -19.37 7.20
CA THR A 155 -11.24 -18.13 6.73
C THR A 155 -9.72 -18.21 6.82
N ALA A 156 -9.04 -17.61 5.88
CA ALA A 156 -7.60 -17.43 5.89
C ALA A 156 -7.25 -15.96 5.74
N LYS A 157 -6.24 -15.50 6.47
CA LYS A 157 -5.67 -14.16 6.37
C LYS A 157 -4.16 -14.25 6.35
N ALA A 158 -3.53 -13.42 5.53
CA ALA A 158 -2.09 -13.27 5.51
C ALA A 158 -1.74 -11.78 5.41
N ALA A 159 -0.73 -11.37 6.14
CA ALA A 159 -0.15 -10.05 6.04
C ALA A 159 1.37 -10.16 6.10
N PHE A 160 2.06 -9.58 5.14
CA PHE A 160 3.51 -9.44 5.14
C PHE A 160 3.87 -7.97 5.03
N GLN A 161 4.72 -7.51 5.94
CA GLN A 161 5.19 -6.13 5.94
C GLN A 161 6.69 -6.11 6.20
N LYS A 162 7.44 -5.63 5.21
CA LYS A 162 8.90 -5.48 5.29
C LYS A 162 9.28 -4.03 5.06
N LEU A 163 10.08 -3.52 5.97
CA LEU A 163 10.63 -2.16 5.94
C LEU A 163 12.15 -2.24 5.87
N SER A 164 12.77 -1.24 5.27
CA SER A 164 14.22 -1.06 5.29
C SER A 164 14.75 -0.69 6.67
N ASP A 165 13.98 0.10 7.41
CA ASP A 165 14.38 0.70 8.69
C ASP A 165 13.14 1.07 9.53
N PRO A 166 13.30 1.32 10.85
CA PRO A 166 12.18 1.62 11.75
C PRO A 166 11.50 2.96 11.49
N LEU A 167 12.15 3.87 10.77
CA LEU A 167 11.67 5.23 10.55
C LEU A 167 10.92 5.39 9.21
N MET A 168 10.96 4.40 8.33
CA MET A 168 10.37 4.45 7.00
C MET A 168 8.89 4.87 7.02
N ASN A 169 8.07 4.20 7.83
CA ASN A 169 6.65 4.53 7.94
C ASN A 169 6.42 5.87 8.64
N ARG A 170 7.19 6.19 9.68
CA ARG A 170 7.08 7.48 10.38
C ARG A 170 7.40 8.65 9.45
N ASP A 171 8.40 8.48 8.59
CA ASP A 171 8.89 9.56 7.75
C ASP A 171 8.01 9.81 6.52
N PHE A 172 7.41 8.78 5.91
CA PHE A 172 6.70 8.90 4.63
C PHE A 172 5.24 8.46 4.68
N PHE A 173 4.85 7.63 5.63
CA PHE A 173 3.49 7.08 5.78
C PHE A 173 2.92 7.35 7.17
N GLU A 174 2.87 8.63 7.54
CA GLU A 174 2.54 9.04 8.91
C GLU A 174 1.17 8.55 9.39
N SER A 175 0.16 8.58 8.52
CA SER A 175 -1.19 8.09 8.84
C SER A 175 -1.19 6.59 9.15
N PHE A 176 -0.47 5.81 8.34
CA PHE A 176 -0.30 4.39 8.56
C PHE A 176 0.51 4.11 9.85
N HIS A 177 1.58 4.87 10.08
CA HIS A 177 2.41 4.74 11.28
C HIS A 177 1.62 5.01 12.56
N ARG A 178 0.74 5.99 12.58
CA ARG A 178 -0.12 6.28 13.74
C ARG A 178 -1.07 5.14 14.08
N GLN A 179 -1.58 4.44 13.07
CA GLN A 179 -2.48 3.30 13.25
C GLN A 179 -1.72 2.01 13.59
N ASN A 180 -0.54 1.83 13.01
CA ASN A 180 0.27 0.63 13.12
C ASN A 180 1.76 0.97 13.26
N THR A 181 2.16 1.34 14.48
CA THR A 181 3.54 1.75 14.79
C THR A 181 4.57 0.67 14.49
N GLN A 182 4.19 -0.58 14.71
CA GLN A 182 5.03 -1.75 14.46
C GLN A 182 4.25 -2.76 13.61
N PRO A 183 4.38 -2.73 12.30
CA PRO A 183 3.63 -3.59 11.39
C PRO A 183 3.93 -5.07 11.60
N ARG A 184 2.88 -5.90 11.57
CA ARG A 184 2.97 -7.35 11.80
C ARG A 184 2.95 -8.09 10.49
N SER A 185 3.75 -9.16 10.45
CA SER A 185 3.63 -10.19 9.41
C SER A 185 3.07 -11.44 10.03
N TYR A 186 2.01 -11.99 9.47
CA TYR A 186 1.36 -13.17 10.00
C TYR A 186 0.59 -13.93 8.92
N VAL A 187 0.37 -15.21 9.17
CA VAL A 187 -0.63 -16.04 8.49
C VAL A 187 -1.56 -16.59 9.56
N GLU A 188 -2.85 -16.49 9.31
CA GLU A 188 -3.90 -16.91 10.24
C GLU A 188 -4.93 -17.74 9.48
N ILE A 189 -5.30 -18.90 10.03
CA ILE A 189 -6.37 -19.77 9.54
C ILE A 189 -7.35 -19.99 10.69
N ASN A 190 -8.62 -19.67 10.44
CA ASN A 190 -9.69 -19.86 11.41
C ASN A 190 -10.74 -20.81 10.84
N GLN A 191 -10.97 -21.93 11.54
CA GLN A 191 -12.04 -22.87 11.27
C GLN A 191 -13.06 -22.76 12.40
N GLN A 192 -14.30 -22.52 12.05
CA GLN A 192 -15.40 -22.43 13.02
C GLN A 192 -16.37 -23.59 12.82
N TRP A 193 -16.76 -24.23 13.91
CA TRP A 193 -17.85 -25.22 14.00
C TRP A 193 -18.94 -24.68 14.91
N ARG A 194 -20.04 -25.39 15.00
CA ARG A 194 -21.17 -24.98 15.84
C ARG A 194 -20.79 -24.76 17.32
N ASN A 195 -19.94 -25.61 17.87
CA ASN A 195 -19.58 -25.63 19.29
C ASN A 195 -18.06 -25.48 19.53
N ALA A 196 -17.28 -25.25 18.51
CA ALA A 196 -15.84 -25.11 18.64
C ALA A 196 -15.27 -24.17 17.56
N ALA A 197 -14.12 -23.57 17.83
CA ALA A 197 -13.33 -22.82 16.88
C ALA A 197 -11.86 -23.20 16.99
N LEU A 198 -11.20 -23.41 15.86
CA LEU A 198 -9.77 -23.64 15.76
C LEU A 198 -9.15 -22.41 15.09
N SER A 199 -8.13 -21.85 15.74
CA SER A 199 -7.30 -20.78 15.17
C SER A 199 -5.85 -21.25 15.14
N ILE A 200 -5.22 -21.10 13.97
CA ILE A 200 -3.81 -21.38 13.75
C ILE A 200 -3.17 -20.07 13.29
N VAL A 201 -2.17 -19.58 14.02
CA VAL A 201 -1.47 -18.33 13.73
C VAL A 201 0.02 -18.60 13.68
N ALA A 202 0.66 -18.17 12.58
CA ALA A 202 2.10 -18.08 12.48
C ALA A 202 2.48 -16.61 12.29
N GLN A 203 3.31 -16.06 13.18
CA GLN A 203 3.72 -14.66 13.18
C GLN A 203 5.25 -14.55 13.25
N PRO A 204 5.94 -14.63 12.09
CA PRO A 204 7.38 -14.42 12.03
C PRO A 204 7.75 -12.95 12.21
N GLN A 205 8.94 -12.69 12.76
CA GLN A 205 9.51 -11.35 12.87
C GLN A 205 10.32 -11.00 11.62
N LEU A 206 9.71 -10.34 10.64
CA LEU A 206 10.41 -9.92 9.42
C LEU A 206 11.26 -8.65 9.61
N ASN A 207 10.84 -7.76 10.51
CA ASN A 207 11.52 -6.51 10.82
C ASN A 207 12.23 -6.64 12.18
N THR A 208 13.49 -7.05 12.15
CA THR A 208 14.30 -7.38 13.35
C THR A 208 14.62 -6.19 14.24
N PHE A 209 14.42 -4.97 13.75
CA PHE A 209 14.59 -3.74 14.53
C PHE A 209 13.40 -3.40 15.44
N PHE A 210 12.28 -4.16 15.37
CA PHE A 210 11.19 -4.08 16.33
C PHE A 210 11.29 -5.19 17.37
N ASN A 211 11.09 -4.87 18.62
CA ASN A 211 11.00 -5.88 19.68
C ASN A 211 9.59 -6.48 19.70
N ARG A 212 9.45 -7.67 19.16
CA ARG A 212 8.17 -8.40 19.14
C ARG A 212 8.34 -9.86 19.49
N VAL A 213 7.27 -10.42 20.07
CA VAL A 213 7.18 -11.85 20.33
C VAL A 213 6.79 -12.57 19.05
N GLU A 214 7.60 -13.52 18.63
CA GLU A 214 7.28 -14.45 17.55
C GLU A 214 6.30 -15.52 18.03
N ARG A 215 5.41 -15.97 17.15
CA ARG A 215 4.50 -17.09 17.36
C ARG A 215 4.64 -18.04 16.18
N LEU A 216 5.25 -19.21 16.41
CA LEU A 216 5.64 -20.11 15.32
C LEU A 216 5.40 -21.60 15.66
N PRO A 217 4.27 -22.18 15.29
CA PRO A 217 2.90 -21.66 15.21
C PRO A 217 2.21 -21.66 16.59
N GLU A 218 1.19 -20.83 16.72
CA GLU A 218 0.25 -20.90 17.84
C GLU A 218 -1.04 -21.58 17.36
N ILE A 219 -1.45 -22.66 18.02
CA ILE A 219 -2.69 -23.39 17.72
C ILE A 219 -3.61 -23.25 18.92
N LYS A 220 -4.80 -22.72 18.69
CA LYS A 220 -5.81 -22.49 19.72
C LYS A 220 -7.13 -23.16 19.35
N LEU A 221 -7.57 -24.09 20.18
CA LEU A 221 -8.91 -24.68 20.11
C LEU A 221 -9.77 -24.08 21.22
N THR A 222 -10.92 -23.53 20.86
CA THR A 222 -11.85 -22.89 21.78
C THR A 222 -13.20 -23.60 21.71
N GLY A 223 -13.70 -24.08 22.84
CA GLY A 223 -15.08 -24.56 22.99
C GLY A 223 -16.03 -23.36 23.07
N LEU A 224 -17.06 -23.34 22.24
CA LEU A 224 -18.08 -22.31 22.20
C LEU A 224 -19.33 -22.86 22.89
N ARG A 225 -19.90 -22.10 23.84
CA ARG A 225 -21.18 -22.36 24.56
C ARG A 225 -21.66 -23.82 24.52
N GLN A 226 -21.15 -24.65 25.41
CA GLN A 226 -21.60 -26.02 25.62
C GLN A 226 -22.79 -25.97 26.58
N GLN A 227 -23.93 -26.54 26.19
CA GLN A 227 -25.02 -26.77 27.13
C GLN A 227 -24.62 -27.97 28.00
N LEU A 228 -24.30 -27.75 29.25
CA LEU A 228 -23.99 -28.79 30.23
C LEU A 228 -25.29 -29.23 30.92
N GLY A 229 -25.85 -30.33 30.41
CA GLY A 229 -27.06 -30.95 30.97
C GLY A 229 -28.37 -30.40 30.40
N ASN A 230 -29.44 -31.20 30.53
CA ASN A 230 -30.81 -30.75 30.32
C ASN A 230 -31.20 -29.96 31.56
N SER A 231 -31.18 -28.64 31.49
CA SER A 231 -31.90 -27.82 32.46
C SER A 231 -33.35 -27.78 32.04
N PRO A 232 -34.32 -28.07 32.97
CA PRO A 232 -35.73 -28.03 32.64
C PRO A 232 -36.21 -26.65 32.24
#